data_007f3925bf38e1a6dd7ea3b6464613f1
#
_entry.id   007f3925bf38e1a6dd7ea3b6464613f1
#
_cell.length_a   1.000
_cell.length_b   1.000
_cell.length_c   1.000
_cell.angle_alpha   90.00
_cell.angle_beta   90.00
_cell.angle_gamma   90.00
#
_symmetry.space_group_name_H-M   'P 1'
#
loop_
_entity.id
_entity.type
_entity.pdbx_description
1 polymer ?
#
loop_
_entity_poly.entity_id
_entity_poly.type
_entity_poly.pdbx_seq_one_letter_code
_entity_poly.pdbx_strand_id
1 'polypeptide(L)'
;MCDDPAKSGYRGWRGWCPVPDRRPDTPVSDWVDLTYPLSPEVPHIGGFPVPKLTRIADMPERPLTISRLEIVVHMGTHVDSPRHFFLDGPAMEAVPLERLVGSGVVVRIEKPAYGVIEPADLEHAEVPIEPGDIVAIDTGWSERWGTADWDHHPCLSVDAARWLVDKRVKLVAVDTPTPDLPLDRRPSNFTWPVHRILLACGVLIAEQLANLKTVTGRRVEFLFAPLPIEGSDGSPARVVARQVVPRNAV
;
A
#
# COMPACT_ATOMS: atom_id res chain seq x y z
N MET A 1 3.37 15.96 -17.24
CA MET A 1 2.08 16.32 -16.59
C MET A 1 1.08 15.22 -16.89
N CYS A 2 0.64 14.49 -15.87
CA CYS A 2 -0.45 13.53 -16.05
C CYS A 2 -1.76 14.31 -16.04
N ASP A 3 -2.53 14.27 -17.13
CA ASP A 3 -3.87 14.86 -17.18
C ASP A 3 -4.75 14.19 -16.12
N ASP A 4 -5.75 14.92 -15.61
CA ASP A 4 -6.66 14.43 -14.58
C ASP A 4 -7.39 13.15 -15.05
N PRO A 5 -7.16 11.97 -14.44
CA PRO A 5 -7.79 10.72 -14.88
C PRO A 5 -9.31 10.68 -14.61
N ALA A 6 -9.86 11.62 -13.82
CA ALA A 6 -11.29 11.69 -13.55
C ALA A 6 -12.14 11.93 -14.82
N LYS A 7 -11.52 12.39 -15.92
CA LYS A 7 -12.21 12.70 -17.20
C LYS A 7 -12.29 11.53 -18.16
N SER A 8 -11.61 10.42 -17.95
CA SER A 8 -11.49 9.30 -18.90
C SER A 8 -12.38 8.09 -18.62
N GLY A 9 -13.29 8.18 -17.66
CA GLY A 9 -14.11 7.04 -17.23
C GLY A 9 -13.27 5.94 -16.57
N TYR A 10 -13.57 4.66 -16.84
CA TYR A 10 -12.87 3.50 -16.28
C TYR A 10 -11.64 3.04 -17.10
N ARG A 11 -11.29 3.79 -18.13
CA ARG A 11 -10.09 3.58 -18.95
C ARG A 11 -9.14 4.75 -18.72
N GLY A 12 -7.83 4.51 -18.71
CA GLY A 12 -6.83 5.55 -18.46
C GLY A 12 -5.57 5.02 -17.80
N TRP A 13 -5.34 3.72 -17.93
CA TRP A 13 -4.04 3.13 -17.61
C TRP A 13 -2.98 3.74 -18.51
N ARG A 14 -1.93 4.34 -17.93
CA ARG A 14 -0.88 5.08 -18.65
C ARG A 14 0.46 4.35 -18.74
N GLY A 15 0.50 3.11 -18.28
CA GLY A 15 1.74 2.35 -18.22
C GLY A 15 2.54 2.60 -16.92
N TRP A 16 3.57 1.79 -16.75
CA TRP A 16 4.48 1.93 -15.61
C TRP A 16 5.27 3.22 -15.73
N CYS A 17 5.28 4.05 -14.67
CA CYS A 17 6.16 5.21 -14.64
C CYS A 17 7.62 4.73 -14.78
N PRO A 18 8.46 5.40 -15.58
CA PRO A 18 9.87 5.10 -15.63
C PRO A 18 10.51 5.32 -14.26
N VAL A 19 11.03 4.27 -13.64
CA VAL A 19 11.82 4.38 -12.41
C VAL A 19 13.29 4.12 -12.75
N PRO A 20 14.23 4.90 -12.21
CA PRO A 20 15.64 4.64 -12.41
C PRO A 20 16.02 3.30 -11.79
N ASP A 21 16.92 2.58 -12.46
CA ASP A 21 17.57 1.39 -11.90
C ASP A 21 18.47 1.83 -10.73
N ARG A 22 18.13 1.35 -9.53
CA ARG A 22 18.92 1.62 -8.32
C ARG A 22 19.72 0.38 -7.94
N ARG A 23 21.00 0.58 -7.67
CA ARG A 23 21.83 -0.48 -7.10
C ARG A 23 21.31 -0.83 -5.70
N PRO A 24 21.27 -2.13 -5.33
CA PRO A 24 20.84 -2.54 -4.00
C PRO A 24 21.75 -1.94 -2.92
N ASP A 25 21.12 -1.44 -1.86
CA ASP A 25 21.77 -0.92 -0.68
C ASP A 25 22.32 -2.08 0.20
N THR A 26 23.21 -1.78 1.15
CA THR A 26 23.75 -2.79 2.06
C THR A 26 22.83 -3.00 3.25
N PRO A 27 22.32 -4.22 3.49
CA PRO A 27 21.48 -4.50 4.68
C PRO A 27 22.27 -4.35 5.98
N VAL A 28 21.63 -3.78 7.01
CA VAL A 28 22.22 -3.58 8.34
C VAL A 28 21.31 -4.05 9.48
N SER A 29 20.16 -4.64 9.18
CA SER A 29 19.25 -5.21 10.17
C SER A 29 18.56 -6.48 9.66
N ASP A 30 17.95 -7.20 10.57
CA ASP A 30 17.01 -8.29 10.24
C ASP A 30 15.72 -7.75 9.60
N TRP A 31 14.96 -8.65 9.00
CA TRP A 31 13.65 -8.35 8.45
C TRP A 31 12.63 -8.05 9.55
N VAL A 32 11.87 -6.99 9.36
CA VAL A 32 10.71 -6.61 10.17
C VAL A 32 9.45 -6.96 9.39
N ASP A 33 8.50 -7.64 10.03
CA ASP A 33 7.20 -7.94 9.46
C ASP A 33 6.26 -6.74 9.58
N LEU A 34 5.79 -6.27 8.44
CA LEU A 34 4.89 -5.12 8.32
C LEU A 34 3.44 -5.54 7.98
N THR A 35 3.07 -6.78 8.30
CA THR A 35 1.80 -7.40 7.89
C THR A 35 0.91 -7.68 9.08
N TYR A 36 -0.36 -7.32 8.99
CA TYR A 36 -1.37 -7.82 9.92
C TYR A 36 -1.76 -9.26 9.60
N PRO A 37 -1.93 -10.14 10.60
CA PRO A 37 -2.51 -11.46 10.37
C PRO A 37 -3.90 -11.35 9.76
N LEU A 38 -4.18 -12.13 8.72
CA LEU A 38 -5.53 -12.27 8.18
C LEU A 38 -6.37 -13.13 9.13
N SER A 39 -7.43 -12.55 9.66
CA SER A 39 -8.38 -13.22 10.57
C SER A 39 -9.81 -12.75 10.27
N PRO A 40 -10.83 -13.43 10.78
CA PRO A 40 -12.20 -12.93 10.68
C PRO A 40 -12.44 -11.56 11.34
N GLU A 41 -11.57 -11.14 12.24
CA GLU A 41 -11.62 -9.87 12.98
C GLU A 41 -10.87 -8.73 12.27
N VAL A 42 -10.29 -8.97 11.09
CA VAL A 42 -9.63 -7.92 10.31
C VAL A 42 -10.61 -6.77 10.07
N PRO A 43 -10.25 -5.52 10.41
CA PRO A 43 -11.06 -4.37 10.05
C PRO A 43 -11.31 -4.35 8.54
N HIS A 44 -12.53 -4.15 8.14
CA HIS A 44 -12.94 -4.14 6.74
C HIS A 44 -13.88 -2.97 6.47
N ILE A 45 -13.85 -2.46 5.27
CA ILE A 45 -14.74 -1.39 4.83
C ILE A 45 -16.18 -1.91 4.88
N GLY A 46 -17.08 -1.10 5.43
CA GLY A 46 -18.49 -1.45 5.52
C GLY A 46 -19.08 -1.86 4.17
N GLY A 47 -19.78 -2.99 4.14
CA GLY A 47 -20.33 -3.59 2.92
C GLY A 47 -19.49 -4.74 2.34
N PHE A 48 -18.24 -4.91 2.73
CA PHE A 48 -17.48 -6.09 2.35
C PHE A 48 -17.88 -7.30 3.19
N PRO A 49 -17.95 -8.52 2.59
CA PRO A 49 -18.18 -9.73 3.34
C PRO A 49 -17.02 -10.02 4.31
N VAL A 50 -17.36 -10.53 5.50
CA VAL A 50 -16.35 -10.94 6.49
C VAL A 50 -15.49 -12.07 5.95
N PRO A 51 -14.18 -12.08 6.16
CA PRO A 51 -13.31 -13.18 5.79
C PRO A 51 -13.76 -14.50 6.42
N LYS A 52 -13.69 -15.59 5.66
CA LYS A 52 -14.03 -16.92 6.15
C LYS A 52 -12.86 -17.88 6.00
N LEU A 53 -12.46 -18.48 7.09
CA LEU A 53 -11.53 -19.61 7.12
C LEU A 53 -12.30 -20.88 7.50
N THR A 54 -12.52 -21.77 6.53
CA THR A 54 -13.27 -23.00 6.70
C THR A 54 -12.33 -24.21 6.69
N ARG A 55 -12.44 -25.08 7.68
CA ARG A 55 -11.78 -26.39 7.66
C ARG A 55 -12.51 -27.33 6.70
N ILE A 56 -11.82 -27.78 5.66
CA ILE A 56 -12.32 -28.79 4.71
C ILE A 56 -12.00 -30.20 5.23
N ALA A 57 -10.84 -30.34 5.87
CA ALA A 57 -10.44 -31.53 6.61
C ALA A 57 -9.71 -31.09 7.88
N ASP A 58 -9.82 -31.84 8.94
CA ASP A 58 -9.15 -31.54 10.21
C ASP A 58 -8.68 -32.80 10.92
N MET A 59 -7.54 -32.70 11.63
CA MET A 59 -7.03 -33.73 12.49
C MET A 59 -7.77 -33.69 13.84
N PRO A 60 -8.01 -34.85 14.51
CA PRO A 60 -7.51 -36.20 14.17
C PRO A 60 -8.41 -37.00 13.23
N GLU A 61 -9.62 -36.52 12.88
CA GLU A 61 -10.60 -37.27 12.05
C GLU A 61 -10.07 -37.54 10.65
N ARG A 62 -9.17 -36.70 10.16
CA ARG A 62 -8.39 -36.86 8.92
C ARG A 62 -6.90 -36.85 9.24
N PRO A 63 -6.04 -37.44 8.39
CA PRO A 63 -4.59 -37.44 8.64
C PRO A 63 -3.89 -36.09 8.37
N LEU A 64 -4.64 -35.06 7.99
CA LEU A 64 -4.13 -33.73 7.64
C LEU A 64 -5.19 -32.66 7.88
N THR A 65 -4.75 -31.41 7.95
CA THR A 65 -5.63 -30.27 8.04
C THR A 65 -5.58 -29.49 6.72
N ILE A 66 -6.76 -29.20 6.13
CA ILE A 66 -6.92 -28.39 4.93
C ILE A 66 -7.89 -27.26 5.23
N SER A 67 -7.50 -26.05 4.88
CA SER A 67 -8.33 -24.86 5.03
C SER A 67 -8.69 -24.26 3.69
N ARG A 68 -9.90 -23.69 3.59
CA ARG A 68 -10.33 -22.81 2.51
C ARG A 68 -10.44 -21.40 3.04
N LEU A 69 -9.79 -20.45 2.36
CA LEU A 69 -9.92 -19.02 2.62
C LEU A 69 -10.83 -18.38 1.58
N GLU A 70 -11.82 -17.60 2.05
CA GLU A 70 -12.68 -16.75 1.25
C GLU A 70 -12.55 -15.32 1.78
N ILE A 71 -12.08 -14.39 0.93
CA ILE A 71 -11.68 -13.04 1.34
C ILE A 71 -11.87 -12.08 0.17
N VAL A 72 -12.21 -10.82 0.46
CA VAL A 72 -12.04 -9.72 -0.48
C VAL A 72 -10.55 -9.36 -0.54
N VAL A 73 -10.00 -9.19 -1.74
CA VAL A 73 -8.55 -8.98 -1.93
C VAL A 73 -8.00 -7.70 -1.32
N HIS A 74 -8.88 -6.73 -1.02
CA HIS A 74 -8.57 -5.45 -0.35
C HIS A 74 -8.79 -5.50 1.17
N MET A 75 -8.45 -6.62 1.80
CA MET A 75 -8.55 -6.79 3.25
C MET A 75 -7.21 -7.03 3.90
N GLY A 76 -7.01 -6.40 5.08
CA GLY A 76 -5.75 -6.45 5.80
C GLY A 76 -4.63 -5.82 4.99
N THR A 77 -3.40 -6.17 5.28
CA THR A 77 -2.25 -5.68 4.50
C THR A 77 -2.30 -6.25 3.08
N HIS A 78 -2.44 -5.38 2.08
CA HIS A 78 -2.62 -5.78 0.69
C HIS A 78 -1.96 -4.79 -0.28
N VAL A 79 -1.91 -5.16 -1.55
CA VAL A 79 -1.41 -4.32 -2.65
C VAL A 79 -2.50 -4.21 -3.72
N ASP A 80 -2.73 -2.98 -4.19
CA ASP A 80 -3.62 -2.68 -5.30
C ASP A 80 -2.85 -2.69 -6.61
N SER A 81 -3.43 -3.34 -7.62
CA SER A 81 -2.98 -3.23 -9.00
C SER A 81 -3.73 -2.13 -9.76
N PRO A 82 -3.21 -1.63 -10.89
CA PRO A 82 -3.94 -0.66 -11.69
C PRO A 82 -5.32 -1.13 -12.16
N ARG A 83 -5.56 -2.45 -12.25
CA ARG A 83 -6.86 -3.05 -12.56
C ARG A 83 -7.96 -2.60 -11.60
N HIS A 84 -7.62 -2.24 -10.36
CA HIS A 84 -8.58 -1.78 -9.35
C HIS A 84 -9.41 -0.58 -9.83
N PHE A 85 -8.80 0.34 -10.58
CA PHE A 85 -9.49 1.55 -11.08
C PHE A 85 -9.56 1.65 -12.59
N PHE A 86 -8.83 0.81 -13.34
CA PHE A 86 -8.70 0.91 -14.79
C PHE A 86 -8.88 -0.45 -15.46
N LEU A 87 -9.91 -0.59 -16.31
CA LEU A 87 -10.22 -1.83 -17.02
C LEU A 87 -9.10 -2.29 -17.97
N ASP A 88 -8.29 -1.36 -18.44
CA ASP A 88 -7.12 -1.58 -19.29
C ASP A 88 -5.80 -1.59 -18.51
N GLY A 89 -5.86 -1.40 -17.18
CA GLY A 89 -4.71 -1.52 -16.29
C GLY A 89 -4.30 -2.99 -16.08
N PRO A 90 -3.02 -3.25 -15.83
CA PRO A 90 -2.54 -4.60 -15.53
C PRO A 90 -3.17 -5.12 -14.23
N ALA A 91 -3.56 -6.39 -14.23
CA ALA A 91 -4.00 -7.10 -13.05
C ALA A 91 -2.80 -7.59 -12.23
N MET A 92 -3.05 -8.18 -11.06
CA MET A 92 -2.01 -8.44 -10.07
C MET A 92 -0.90 -9.37 -10.61
N GLU A 93 -1.24 -10.38 -11.40
CA GLU A 93 -0.27 -11.31 -11.99
C GLU A 93 0.66 -10.64 -13.02
N ALA A 94 0.21 -9.53 -13.58
CA ALA A 94 0.97 -8.76 -14.58
C ALA A 94 1.81 -7.62 -13.97
N VAL A 95 1.80 -7.48 -12.64
CA VAL A 95 2.63 -6.48 -11.93
C VAL A 95 4.10 -6.89 -11.99
N PRO A 96 5.00 -6.06 -12.56
CA PRO A 96 6.43 -6.37 -12.59
C PRO A 96 7.03 -6.48 -11.19
N LEU A 97 7.88 -7.48 -10.95
CA LEU A 97 8.47 -7.74 -9.63
C LEU A 97 9.30 -6.57 -9.10
N GLU A 98 9.96 -5.81 -9.98
CA GLU A 98 10.72 -4.62 -9.62
C GLU A 98 9.87 -3.50 -9.03
N ARG A 99 8.54 -3.54 -9.17
CA ARG A 99 7.60 -2.63 -8.51
C ARG A 99 7.33 -3.01 -7.06
N LEU A 100 7.52 -4.29 -6.73
CA LEU A 100 7.18 -4.88 -5.45
C LEU A 100 8.36 -5.02 -4.50
N VAL A 101 9.59 -4.82 -4.97
CA VAL A 101 10.80 -5.02 -4.19
C VAL A 101 11.82 -3.90 -4.42
N GLY A 102 12.60 -3.60 -3.40
CA GLY A 102 13.77 -2.72 -3.50
C GLY A 102 13.82 -1.60 -2.46
N SER A 103 14.67 -0.62 -2.73
CA SER A 103 14.94 0.48 -1.81
C SER A 103 13.73 1.40 -1.66
N GLY A 104 13.60 1.96 -0.46
CA GLY A 104 12.58 2.95 -0.15
C GLY A 104 12.84 3.61 1.19
N VAL A 105 11.86 4.38 1.62
CA VAL A 105 11.90 5.14 2.88
C VAL A 105 10.63 4.93 3.68
N VAL A 106 10.76 4.96 5.00
CA VAL A 106 9.62 5.05 5.91
C VAL A 106 9.62 6.45 6.50
N VAL A 107 8.63 7.24 6.14
CA VAL A 107 8.50 8.64 6.56
C VAL A 107 7.47 8.78 7.67
N ARG A 108 7.84 9.44 8.77
CA ARG A 108 6.91 9.75 9.86
C ARG A 108 6.14 11.01 9.53
N ILE A 109 4.80 10.92 9.47
CA ILE A 109 3.91 12.06 9.22
C ILE A 109 2.71 11.94 10.15
N GLU A 110 2.83 12.46 11.36
CA GLU A 110 1.73 12.46 12.32
C GLU A 110 0.64 13.45 11.92
N LYS A 111 -0.58 12.95 11.84
CA LYS A 111 -1.77 13.77 11.60
C LYS A 111 -2.88 13.34 12.55
N PRO A 112 -3.74 14.29 12.97
CA PRO A 112 -4.95 13.94 13.73
C PRO A 112 -5.93 13.14 12.87
N ALA A 113 -6.99 12.65 13.48
CA ALA A 113 -8.15 12.10 12.76
C ALA A 113 -8.61 13.07 11.65
N TYR A 114 -8.87 12.53 10.46
CA TYR A 114 -9.24 13.29 9.25
C TYR A 114 -8.17 14.29 8.78
N GLY A 115 -6.95 14.23 9.30
CA GLY A 115 -5.86 15.11 8.88
C GLY A 115 -5.48 14.85 7.43
N VAL A 116 -4.99 15.90 6.76
CA VAL A 116 -4.58 15.81 5.36
C VAL A 116 -3.05 15.90 5.28
N ILE A 117 -2.46 14.98 4.54
CA ILE A 117 -1.03 14.92 4.25
C ILE A 117 -0.82 15.70 2.96
N GLU A 118 -0.08 16.80 3.05
CA GLU A 118 0.21 17.70 1.95
C GLU A 118 1.61 17.46 1.37
N PRO A 119 1.95 17.97 0.16
CA PRO A 119 3.30 17.85 -0.39
C PRO A 119 4.40 18.30 0.55
N ALA A 120 4.17 19.39 1.30
CA ALA A 120 5.14 19.92 2.26
C ALA A 120 5.49 18.94 3.38
N ASP A 121 4.55 18.08 3.81
CA ASP A 121 4.81 17.05 4.81
C ASP A 121 5.79 15.99 4.28
N LEU A 122 5.68 15.65 3.00
CA LEU A 122 6.55 14.69 2.31
C LEU A 122 7.93 15.30 1.99
N GLU A 123 7.96 16.59 1.64
CA GLU A 123 9.22 17.33 1.35
C GLU A 123 10.11 17.49 2.59
N HIS A 124 9.50 17.63 3.76
CA HIS A 124 10.21 17.80 5.03
C HIS A 124 10.48 16.48 5.77
N ALA A 125 10.28 15.34 5.11
CA ALA A 125 10.59 14.04 5.70
C ALA A 125 12.06 13.94 6.11
N GLU A 126 12.34 13.31 7.26
CA GLU A 126 13.70 13.14 7.80
C GLU A 126 14.64 12.42 6.81
N VAL A 127 14.11 11.49 6.04
CA VAL A 127 14.82 10.77 5.00
C VAL A 127 14.31 11.21 3.64
N PRO A 128 15.17 11.74 2.76
CA PRO A 128 14.75 12.21 1.45
C PRO A 128 14.10 11.12 0.61
N ILE A 129 12.97 11.45 -0.01
CA ILE A 129 12.30 10.59 -1.00
C ILE A 129 13.00 10.78 -2.35
N GLU A 130 13.50 9.70 -2.91
CA GLU A 130 14.24 9.70 -4.18
C GLU A 130 13.46 8.97 -5.29
N PRO A 131 13.71 9.31 -6.56
CA PRO A 131 13.09 8.59 -7.68
C PRO A 131 13.37 7.09 -7.63
N GLY A 132 12.32 6.28 -7.82
CA GLY A 132 12.40 4.82 -7.75
C GLY A 132 12.20 4.24 -6.36
N ASP A 133 12.01 5.08 -5.34
CA ASP A 133 11.70 4.60 -3.99
C ASP A 133 10.32 3.95 -3.88
N ILE A 134 10.21 3.04 -2.94
CA ILE A 134 8.98 2.69 -2.26
C ILE A 134 8.84 3.65 -1.07
N VAL A 135 7.70 4.32 -0.94
CA VAL A 135 7.46 5.29 0.13
C VAL A 135 6.40 4.73 1.07
N ALA A 136 6.80 4.34 2.27
CA ALA A 136 5.87 3.97 3.32
C ALA A 136 5.64 5.16 4.27
N ILE A 137 4.39 5.53 4.45
CA ILE A 137 3.97 6.66 5.30
C ILE A 137 3.49 6.10 6.63
N ASP A 138 4.27 6.35 7.68
CA ASP A 138 3.95 6.02 9.06
C ASP A 138 3.19 7.19 9.68
N THR A 139 1.86 7.10 9.72
CA THR A 139 1.03 8.11 10.38
C THR A 139 0.83 7.81 11.87
N GLY A 140 1.20 6.62 12.34
CA GLY A 140 0.89 6.07 13.65
C GLY A 140 -0.53 5.53 13.74
N TRP A 141 -1.28 5.51 12.63
CA TRP A 141 -2.67 5.06 12.61
C TRP A 141 -2.81 3.56 12.87
N SER A 142 -1.78 2.79 12.58
CA SER A 142 -1.71 1.36 12.90
C SER A 142 -2.00 1.04 14.38
N GLU A 143 -1.79 1.98 15.29
CA GLU A 143 -2.14 1.83 16.72
C GLU A 143 -3.66 1.83 16.97
N ARG A 144 -4.46 2.24 15.99
CA ARG A 144 -5.93 2.23 16.02
C ARG A 144 -6.55 0.99 15.40
N TRP A 145 -5.73 0.03 14.94
CA TRP A 145 -6.21 -1.21 14.34
C TRP A 145 -7.25 -1.91 15.20
N GLY A 146 -8.42 -2.20 14.62
CA GLY A 146 -9.53 -2.89 15.31
C GLY A 146 -10.30 -2.04 16.32
N THR A 147 -10.02 -0.74 16.43
CA THR A 147 -10.80 0.19 17.26
C THR A 147 -11.89 0.89 16.45
N ALA A 148 -12.86 1.52 17.14
CA ALA A 148 -13.90 2.33 16.50
C ALA A 148 -13.34 3.55 15.74
N ASP A 149 -12.14 4.02 16.11
CA ASP A 149 -11.51 5.17 15.46
C ASP A 149 -10.79 4.81 14.17
N TRP A 150 -10.67 3.51 13.83
CA TRP A 150 -9.90 3.04 12.68
C TRP A 150 -10.27 3.76 11.37
N ASP A 151 -11.56 3.96 11.14
CA ASP A 151 -12.08 4.58 9.91
C ASP A 151 -11.96 6.12 9.87
N HIS A 152 -11.51 6.77 10.96
CA HIS A 152 -11.33 8.23 11.02
C HIS A 152 -9.93 8.69 10.62
N HIS A 153 -9.26 7.92 9.80
CA HIS A 153 -7.84 8.03 9.45
C HIS A 153 -7.45 9.34 8.73
N PRO A 154 -6.17 9.74 8.79
CA PRO A 154 -5.65 10.77 7.89
C PRO A 154 -5.54 10.25 6.45
N CYS A 155 -5.49 11.18 5.48
CA CYS A 155 -5.43 10.85 4.07
C CYS A 155 -4.44 11.74 3.31
N LEU A 156 -4.05 11.34 2.10
CA LEU A 156 -3.27 12.19 1.20
C LEU A 156 -4.17 13.23 0.52
N SER A 157 -3.63 14.43 0.31
CA SER A 157 -4.24 15.38 -0.62
C SER A 157 -4.00 14.91 -2.07
N VAL A 158 -4.83 15.42 -2.97
CA VAL A 158 -4.65 15.24 -4.42
C VAL A 158 -3.28 15.74 -4.88
N ASP A 159 -2.81 16.83 -4.31
CA ASP A 159 -1.52 17.42 -4.65
C ASP A 159 -0.35 16.60 -4.10
N ALA A 160 -0.50 15.97 -2.92
CA ALA A 160 0.49 15.00 -2.41
C ALA A 160 0.62 13.77 -3.32
N ALA A 161 -0.52 13.26 -3.83
CA ALA A 161 -0.49 12.15 -4.80
C ALA A 161 0.22 12.54 -6.11
N ARG A 162 -0.04 13.74 -6.63
CA ARG A 162 0.66 14.27 -7.81
C ARG A 162 2.16 14.44 -7.57
N TRP A 163 2.51 15.00 -6.42
CA TRP A 163 3.90 15.17 -6.01
C TRP A 163 4.66 13.83 -5.97
N LEU A 164 4.05 12.78 -5.42
CA LEU A 164 4.62 11.43 -5.39
C LEU A 164 4.83 10.86 -6.81
N VAL A 165 3.88 11.09 -7.71
CA VAL A 165 4.03 10.74 -9.14
C VAL A 165 5.19 11.51 -9.79
N ASP A 166 5.26 12.83 -9.58
CA ASP A 166 6.33 13.68 -10.12
C ASP A 166 7.71 13.31 -9.56
N LYS A 167 7.77 12.84 -8.32
CA LYS A 167 8.96 12.23 -7.71
C LYS A 167 9.32 10.87 -8.30
N ARG A 168 8.44 10.28 -9.11
CA ARG A 168 8.65 8.97 -9.76
C ARG A 168 8.87 7.84 -8.75
N VAL A 169 8.13 7.85 -7.65
CA VAL A 169 8.08 6.72 -6.74
C VAL A 169 7.38 5.53 -7.42
N LYS A 170 7.66 4.32 -7.01
CA LYS A 170 7.10 3.12 -7.66
C LYS A 170 5.95 2.48 -6.89
N LEU A 171 5.88 2.72 -5.58
CA LEU A 171 4.84 2.24 -4.70
C LEU A 171 4.71 3.20 -3.51
N VAL A 172 3.47 3.49 -3.12
CA VAL A 172 3.11 4.21 -1.90
C VAL A 172 2.42 3.23 -0.96
N ALA A 173 2.91 3.15 0.27
CA ALA A 173 2.33 2.30 1.31
C ALA A 173 1.87 3.16 2.49
N VAL A 174 0.73 2.81 3.09
CA VAL A 174 0.14 3.54 4.22
C VAL A 174 -0.24 2.57 5.36
N ASP A 175 -0.18 3.04 6.59
CA ASP A 175 -0.67 2.32 7.78
C ASP A 175 -2.16 2.59 8.06
N THR A 176 -2.84 3.29 7.17
CA THR A 176 -4.26 3.63 7.23
C THR A 176 -5.12 2.66 6.41
N PRO A 177 -6.47 2.64 6.61
CA PRO A 177 -7.39 1.86 5.77
C PRO A 177 -7.25 2.14 4.27
N THR A 178 -6.92 3.38 3.90
CA THR A 178 -6.80 3.85 2.52
C THR A 178 -6.02 5.16 2.48
N PRO A 179 -5.33 5.52 1.37
CA PRO A 179 -4.73 6.84 1.21
C PRO A 179 -5.74 7.95 0.84
N ASP A 180 -6.95 7.60 0.42
CA ASP A 180 -8.02 8.55 0.12
C ASP A 180 -8.81 8.96 1.37
N LEU A 181 -9.84 9.81 1.20
CA LEU A 181 -10.70 10.28 2.29
C LEU A 181 -11.36 9.12 3.07
N PRO A 182 -11.48 9.24 4.41
CA PRO A 182 -12.31 8.37 5.22
C PRO A 182 -13.72 8.22 4.68
N LEU A 183 -14.32 7.03 4.84
CA LEU A 183 -15.60 6.69 4.22
C LEU A 183 -16.73 7.68 4.58
N ASP A 184 -16.80 8.09 5.85
CA ASP A 184 -17.80 9.03 6.37
C ASP A 184 -17.61 10.49 5.91
N ARG A 185 -16.47 10.81 5.29
CA ARG A 185 -16.15 12.13 4.73
C ARG A 185 -16.29 12.19 3.22
N ARG A 186 -16.62 11.08 2.57
CA ARG A 186 -16.75 11.03 1.11
C ARG A 186 -18.06 11.67 0.65
N PRO A 187 -18.04 12.65 -0.28
CA PRO A 187 -19.26 13.13 -0.92
C PRO A 187 -19.88 12.03 -1.79
N SER A 188 -21.15 12.14 -2.12
CA SER A 188 -21.89 11.13 -2.90
C SER A 188 -21.29 10.87 -4.30
N ASN A 189 -20.56 11.83 -4.85
CA ASN A 189 -19.87 11.74 -6.14
C ASN A 189 -18.35 11.50 -5.99
N PHE A 190 -17.90 10.94 -4.88
CA PHE A 190 -16.50 10.67 -4.63
C PHE A 190 -15.91 9.68 -5.64
N THR A 191 -14.75 9.99 -6.19
CA THR A 191 -14.13 9.22 -7.29
C THR A 191 -12.78 8.62 -6.95
N TRP A 192 -12.39 8.57 -5.67
CA TRP A 192 -11.09 8.05 -5.21
C TRP A 192 -9.91 8.70 -5.95
N PRO A 193 -9.76 10.03 -5.84
CA PRO A 193 -8.80 10.77 -6.66
C PRO A 193 -7.34 10.36 -6.40
N VAL A 194 -6.95 10.02 -5.17
CA VAL A 194 -5.59 9.61 -4.84
C VAL A 194 -5.25 8.27 -5.50
N HIS A 195 -6.12 7.26 -5.36
CA HIS A 195 -5.94 5.97 -6.06
C HIS A 195 -5.81 6.17 -7.56
N ARG A 196 -6.72 6.94 -8.15
CA ARG A 196 -6.74 7.15 -9.61
C ARG A 196 -5.48 7.83 -10.11
N ILE A 197 -4.96 8.82 -9.38
CA ILE A 197 -3.72 9.52 -9.76
C ILE A 197 -2.53 8.57 -9.69
N LEU A 198 -2.36 7.86 -8.58
CA LEU A 198 -1.23 6.96 -8.37
C LEU A 198 -1.26 5.79 -9.36
N LEU A 199 -2.35 5.04 -9.38
CA LEU A 199 -2.48 3.82 -10.20
C LEU A 199 -2.46 4.12 -11.70
N ALA A 200 -3.04 5.27 -12.17
CA ALA A 200 -2.98 5.66 -13.57
C ALA A 200 -1.54 5.88 -14.08
N CYS A 201 -0.65 6.27 -13.19
CA CYS A 201 0.76 6.53 -13.50
C CYS A 201 1.69 5.37 -13.11
N GLY A 202 1.12 4.20 -12.76
CA GLY A 202 1.89 3.00 -12.42
C GLY A 202 2.58 3.07 -11.05
N VAL A 203 2.12 3.94 -10.17
CA VAL A 203 2.50 3.93 -8.77
C VAL A 203 1.54 2.99 -8.05
N LEU A 204 2.04 1.85 -7.56
CA LEU A 204 1.22 0.91 -6.80
C LEU A 204 0.81 1.50 -5.45
N ILE A 205 -0.25 0.96 -4.87
CA ILE A 205 -0.70 1.33 -3.53
C ILE A 205 -0.64 0.07 -2.65
N ALA A 206 -0.15 0.22 -1.43
CA ALA A 206 -0.30 -0.80 -0.39
C ALA A 206 -0.93 -0.17 0.84
N GLU A 207 -1.89 -0.86 1.42
CA GLU A 207 -2.70 -0.35 2.52
C GLU A 207 -2.57 -1.21 3.77
N GLN A 208 -2.88 -0.60 4.91
CA GLN A 208 -2.98 -1.28 6.20
C GLN A 208 -1.67 -1.97 6.61
N LEU A 209 -0.54 -1.22 6.51
CA LEU A 209 0.73 -1.75 7.00
C LEU A 209 0.80 -1.70 8.53
N ALA A 210 1.37 -2.75 9.10
CA ALA A 210 1.68 -2.87 10.54
C ALA A 210 3.12 -2.43 10.83
N ASN A 211 3.41 -2.17 12.11
CA ASN A 211 4.76 -2.07 12.67
C ASN A 211 5.71 -1.05 12.01
N LEU A 212 5.22 -0.10 11.20
CA LEU A 212 6.06 0.89 10.52
C LEU A 212 6.95 1.66 11.48
N LYS A 213 6.51 1.92 12.72
CA LYS A 213 7.27 2.62 13.75
C LYS A 213 8.63 1.98 14.06
N THR A 214 8.82 0.69 13.79
CA THR A 214 10.10 0.01 14.04
C THR A 214 11.19 0.37 13.02
N VAL A 215 10.79 0.88 11.87
CA VAL A 215 11.65 1.26 10.75
C VAL A 215 11.43 2.70 10.27
N THR A 216 10.63 3.48 11.00
CA THR A 216 10.34 4.88 10.67
C THR A 216 11.58 5.76 10.70
N GLY A 217 11.62 6.81 9.87
CA GLY A 217 12.77 7.70 9.74
C GLY A 217 14.00 7.03 9.11
N ARG A 218 13.82 5.93 8.36
CA ARG A 218 14.93 5.14 7.83
C ARG A 218 14.78 4.85 6.35
N ARG A 219 15.95 4.66 5.72
CA ARG A 219 16.03 4.01 4.42
C ARG A 219 16.04 2.50 4.62
N VAL A 220 15.19 1.81 3.86
CA VAL A 220 14.97 0.37 4.00
C VAL A 220 14.93 -0.32 2.65
N GLU A 221 15.17 -1.61 2.64
CA GLU A 221 14.79 -2.50 1.55
C GLU A 221 13.44 -3.12 1.88
N PHE A 222 12.49 -3.00 0.96
CA PHE A 222 11.16 -3.59 1.06
C PHE A 222 11.02 -4.84 0.20
N LEU A 223 10.21 -5.76 0.66
CA LEU A 223 9.61 -6.83 -0.13
C LEU A 223 8.11 -6.86 0.14
N PHE A 224 7.33 -6.62 -0.92
CA PHE A 224 5.89 -6.84 -0.98
C PHE A 224 5.65 -8.13 -1.74
N ALA A 225 4.96 -9.09 -1.12
CA ALA A 225 4.72 -10.41 -1.69
C ALA A 225 3.20 -10.68 -1.82
N PRO A 226 2.51 -9.99 -2.74
CA PRO A 226 1.12 -10.31 -3.08
C PRO A 226 1.07 -11.65 -3.84
N LEU A 227 -0.08 -12.32 -3.79
CA LEU A 227 -0.33 -13.49 -4.63
C LEU A 227 -0.57 -13.03 -6.08
N PRO A 228 0.00 -13.70 -7.09
CA PRO A 228 -0.23 -13.39 -8.50
C PRO A 228 -1.58 -13.95 -8.97
N ILE A 229 -2.67 -13.42 -8.43
CA ILE A 229 -4.04 -13.87 -8.75
C ILE A 229 -4.41 -13.35 -10.14
N GLU A 230 -4.68 -14.25 -11.07
CA GLU A 230 -5.02 -13.93 -12.46
C GLU A 230 -6.29 -13.08 -12.54
N GLY A 231 -6.20 -11.96 -13.22
CA GLY A 231 -7.29 -11.00 -13.44
C GLY A 231 -7.67 -10.17 -12.22
N SER A 232 -6.99 -10.34 -11.07
CA SER A 232 -7.34 -9.65 -9.82
C SER A 232 -6.91 -8.17 -9.83
N ASP A 233 -7.72 -7.37 -9.18
CA ASP A 233 -7.54 -5.94 -8.95
C ASP A 233 -6.62 -5.61 -7.76
N GLY A 234 -6.30 -6.60 -6.94
CA GLY A 234 -5.40 -6.49 -5.79
C GLY A 234 -5.10 -7.85 -5.19
N SER A 235 -4.30 -7.88 -4.14
CA SER A 235 -4.01 -9.12 -3.39
C SER A 235 -3.54 -8.83 -1.98
N PRO A 236 -3.99 -9.60 -0.97
CA PRO A 236 -3.31 -9.67 0.31
C PRO A 236 -1.83 -9.96 0.10
N ALA A 237 -0.99 -9.32 0.91
CA ALA A 237 0.45 -9.43 0.76
C ALA A 237 1.15 -9.65 2.10
N ARG A 238 2.20 -10.48 2.10
CA ARG A 238 3.20 -10.41 3.15
C ARG A 238 4.17 -9.28 2.81
N VAL A 239 4.27 -8.30 3.71
CA VAL A 239 5.15 -7.15 3.56
C VAL A 239 6.22 -7.20 4.62
N VAL A 240 7.48 -7.10 4.22
CA VAL A 240 8.61 -7.03 5.14
C VAL A 240 9.57 -5.93 4.71
N ALA A 241 10.28 -5.38 5.68
CA ALA A 241 11.34 -4.42 5.43
C ALA A 241 12.56 -4.70 6.32
N ARG A 242 13.73 -4.26 5.87
CA ARG A 242 14.94 -4.23 6.68
C ARG A 242 15.72 -2.95 6.45
N GLN A 243 16.40 -2.47 7.47
CA GLN A 243 17.23 -1.28 7.34
C GLN A 243 18.41 -1.54 6.41
N VAL A 244 18.73 -0.54 5.59
CA VAL A 244 19.89 -0.55 4.69
C VAL A 244 20.65 0.76 4.81
N VAL A 245 21.92 0.75 4.39
CA VAL A 245 22.69 1.96 4.16
C VAL A 245 22.98 2.09 2.67
N PRO A 246 22.96 3.31 2.11
CA PRO A 246 23.34 3.54 0.72
C PRO A 246 24.76 3.04 0.45
N ARG A 247 24.99 2.38 -0.67
CA ARG A 247 26.33 1.85 -1.04
C ARG A 247 27.41 2.91 -1.08
N ASN A 248 27.05 4.18 -1.29
CA ASN A 248 28.01 5.29 -1.35
C ASN A 248 28.32 5.89 0.02
N ALA A 249 27.81 5.32 1.11
CA ALA A 249 28.06 5.75 2.49
C ALA A 249 29.09 4.86 3.24
N VAL A 250 29.72 3.92 2.52
CA VAL A 250 30.79 3.02 3.04
C VAL A 250 32.08 3.27 2.29
#